data_7b1200a08566ece076519c8b860afbc3
#
_entry.id   7b1200a08566ece076519c8b860afbc3
#
_cell.length_a   1.000
_cell.length_b   1.000
_cell.length_c   1.000
_cell.angle_alpha   90.00
_cell.angle_beta   90.00
_cell.angle_gamma   90.00
#
_symmetry.space_group_name_H-M   'P 1'
#
loop_
_entity.id
_entity.type
_entity.pdbx_description
1 polymer ?
#
loop_
_entity_poly.entity_id
_entity_poly.type
_entity_poly.pdbx_seq_one_letter_code
_entity_poly.pdbx_strand_id
1 'polypeptide(L)'
;MGVYLNPGNEKFAKAVQSEIYVDKTGLIEYTNQVINTVQRYVCVTRPRRFGKSMTADMLTAYYGKECDSRELFSGLKISQNAVFAQHLNQYPTIFLNMQEFLSRSKEIGQVIDRVRRMLLRELKNSYPDVDYFDDTDLVESLQDIYAATKQSFVIIIDEWDCVFREYQQDKKAQEEYLDFLRDFLKDKVYVALAYLTGILPIKKYGTHSALNMFDEFTMLDPGPLAEYVGFTEQEVEELCGRYQMDLAEIKNWYDGYSFPGESSVYSPRSVVNAMRFRKIGNYWNQTETFEALQWYIDLNFDGLRDDVLQMMAGKKIPVNTGSFTNDMTTFRTEDDVLTLLIHLGYLGYEEQNKYVFIPNAEVQSEYASAVTVSQWGDISKALKNSADLLLSLIHISEPT
;
A
#
# COMPACT_ATOMS: atom_id res chain seq x y z
N MET A 1 19.38 -1.97 -19.76
CA MET A 1 18.09 -1.74 -19.07
C MET A 1 17.05 -2.70 -19.59
N GLY A 2 16.36 -3.42 -18.72
CA GLY A 2 15.24 -4.28 -19.02
C GLY A 2 13.90 -3.64 -18.62
N VAL A 3 12.82 -4.39 -18.74
CA VAL A 3 11.48 -3.99 -18.25
C VAL A 3 11.32 -4.32 -16.77
N TYR A 4 11.90 -5.44 -16.36
CA TYR A 4 11.81 -5.98 -15.00
C TYR A 4 13.16 -5.99 -14.28
N LEU A 5 14.25 -6.18 -15.02
CA LEU A 5 15.61 -6.10 -14.50
C LEU A 5 16.20 -4.73 -14.86
N ASN A 6 16.55 -3.94 -13.87
CA ASN A 6 17.04 -2.56 -14.01
C ASN A 6 16.16 -1.67 -14.91
N PRO A 7 14.88 -1.48 -14.56
CA PRO A 7 13.92 -0.77 -15.43
C PRO A 7 14.17 0.74 -15.59
N GLY A 8 15.19 1.28 -14.88
CA GLY A 8 15.56 2.69 -14.98
C GLY A 8 14.85 3.58 -13.96
N ASN A 9 14.96 4.89 -14.16
CA ASN A 9 14.48 5.90 -13.20
C ASN A 9 13.36 6.80 -13.74
N GLU A 10 12.87 6.57 -14.95
CA GLU A 10 11.95 7.46 -15.65
C GLU A 10 10.60 7.62 -14.92
N LYS A 11 10.12 6.55 -14.27
CA LYS A 11 8.85 6.61 -13.52
C LYS A 11 8.96 7.55 -12.34
N PHE A 12 10.04 7.44 -11.56
CA PHE A 12 10.28 8.33 -10.44
C PHE A 12 10.61 9.76 -10.90
N ALA A 13 11.37 9.94 -11.99
CA ALA A 13 11.64 11.25 -12.56
C ALA A 13 10.34 12.00 -12.94
N LYS A 14 9.37 11.30 -13.54
CA LYS A 14 8.04 11.88 -13.82
C LYS A 14 7.28 12.25 -12.55
N ALA A 15 7.42 11.46 -11.47
CA ALA A 15 6.79 11.76 -10.19
C ALA A 15 7.38 13.05 -9.57
N VAL A 16 8.70 13.19 -9.56
CA VAL A 16 9.39 14.38 -9.04
C VAL A 16 9.05 15.63 -9.85
N GLN A 17 8.85 15.50 -11.17
CA GLN A 17 8.48 16.61 -12.07
C GLN A 17 6.99 16.97 -12.02
N SER A 18 6.17 16.23 -11.26
CA SER A 18 4.74 16.53 -11.16
C SER A 18 4.50 17.88 -10.45
N GLU A 19 3.36 18.50 -10.73
CA GLU A 19 2.97 19.79 -10.13
C GLU A 19 3.03 19.80 -8.61
N ILE A 20 2.65 18.68 -8.00
CA ILE A 20 2.76 18.45 -6.56
C ILE A 20 3.54 17.16 -6.34
N TYR A 21 4.72 17.33 -5.79
CA TYR A 21 5.56 16.25 -5.29
C TYR A 21 5.91 16.54 -3.83
N VAL A 22 5.73 15.56 -2.97
CA VAL A 22 6.14 15.61 -1.56
C VAL A 22 7.28 14.62 -1.38
N ASP A 23 8.39 15.10 -0.86
CA ASP A 23 9.62 14.32 -0.75
C ASP A 23 9.55 13.29 0.38
N LYS A 24 9.48 12.02 0.00
CA LYS A 24 9.45 10.83 0.87
C LYS A 24 10.75 10.03 0.82
N THR A 25 11.82 10.62 0.29
CA THR A 25 13.11 9.91 0.12
C THR A 25 13.78 9.54 1.45
N GLY A 26 13.31 10.05 2.59
CA GLY A 26 13.71 9.57 3.91
C GLY A 26 13.47 8.07 4.13
N LEU A 27 12.50 7.46 3.45
CA LEU A 27 12.31 5.99 3.47
C LEU A 27 13.59 5.24 3.03
N ILE A 28 14.38 5.82 2.15
CA ILE A 28 15.65 5.23 1.68
C ILE A 28 16.67 5.12 2.82
N GLU A 29 16.63 6.02 3.82
CA GLU A 29 17.53 5.93 4.98
C GLU A 29 17.29 4.61 5.73
N TYR A 30 16.02 4.25 5.95
CA TYR A 30 15.67 2.99 6.57
C TYR A 30 16.12 1.80 5.71
N THR A 31 15.82 1.80 4.40
CA THR A 31 16.20 0.68 3.54
C THR A 31 17.72 0.56 3.39
N ASN A 32 18.49 1.65 3.43
CA ASN A 32 19.97 1.62 3.48
C ASN A 32 20.52 1.02 4.78
N GLN A 33 19.81 1.15 5.91
CA GLN A 33 20.21 0.55 7.18
C GLN A 33 20.02 -0.97 7.19
N VAL A 34 18.98 -1.47 6.52
CA VAL A 34 18.63 -2.89 6.56
C VAL A 34 19.18 -3.71 5.38
N ILE A 35 19.57 -3.06 4.28
CA ILE A 35 20.13 -3.75 3.10
C ILE A 35 21.34 -4.59 3.47
N ASN A 36 21.44 -5.81 2.95
CA ASN A 36 22.48 -6.81 3.25
C ASN A 36 22.53 -7.23 4.74
N THR A 37 21.48 -7.00 5.52
CA THR A 37 21.35 -7.48 6.90
C THR A 37 20.30 -8.59 7.02
N VAL A 38 20.05 -9.09 8.22
CA VAL A 38 18.95 -10.04 8.48
C VAL A 38 17.58 -9.38 8.36
N GLN A 39 17.48 -8.05 8.54
CA GLN A 39 16.26 -7.25 8.41
C GLN A 39 15.99 -6.78 6.96
N ARG A 40 16.68 -7.32 5.97
CA ARG A 40 16.55 -6.93 4.55
C ARG A 40 15.18 -7.21 3.91
N TYR A 41 14.26 -7.82 4.62
CA TYR A 41 12.94 -8.15 4.14
C TYR A 41 11.91 -7.16 4.69
N VAL A 42 11.43 -6.26 3.86
CA VAL A 42 10.56 -5.14 4.24
C VAL A 42 9.23 -5.25 3.50
N CYS A 43 8.12 -5.25 4.22
CA CYS A 43 6.79 -5.22 3.65
C CYS A 43 6.00 -4.00 4.15
N VAL A 44 5.60 -3.11 3.23
CA VAL A 44 4.84 -1.91 3.56
C VAL A 44 3.44 -1.99 2.98
N THR A 45 2.43 -2.00 3.85
CA THR A 45 1.03 -2.05 3.42
C THR A 45 0.28 -0.79 3.84
N ARG A 46 -0.45 -0.21 2.88
CA ARG A 46 -1.30 0.97 3.06
C ARG A 46 -2.51 0.85 2.15
N PRO A 47 -3.58 1.57 2.43
CA PRO A 47 -4.72 1.64 1.53
C PRO A 47 -4.33 2.04 0.12
N ARG A 48 -5.25 1.87 -0.83
CA ARG A 48 -5.04 2.38 -2.19
C ARG A 48 -4.77 3.90 -2.14
N ARG A 49 -3.91 4.39 -3.07
CA ARG A 49 -3.63 5.83 -3.28
C ARG A 49 -2.79 6.53 -2.19
N PHE A 50 -2.19 5.76 -1.29
CA PHE A 50 -1.26 6.28 -0.28
C PHE A 50 0.18 6.49 -0.79
N GLY A 51 0.46 6.24 -2.07
CA GLY A 51 1.78 6.49 -2.65
C GLY A 51 2.71 5.28 -2.68
N LYS A 52 2.24 4.07 -2.39
CA LYS A 52 3.04 2.82 -2.36
C LYS A 52 3.85 2.57 -3.64
N SER A 53 3.20 2.61 -4.80
CA SER A 53 3.89 2.41 -6.08
C SER A 53 4.93 3.50 -6.35
N MET A 54 4.71 4.72 -5.86
CA MET A 54 5.69 5.80 -5.96
C MET A 54 6.93 5.50 -5.11
N THR A 55 6.76 4.94 -3.90
CA THR A 55 7.91 4.51 -3.09
C THR A 55 8.66 3.34 -3.74
N ALA A 56 7.96 2.41 -4.38
CA ALA A 56 8.58 1.32 -5.14
C ALA A 56 9.38 1.84 -6.36
N ASP A 57 8.81 2.79 -7.12
CA ASP A 57 9.51 3.45 -8.24
C ASP A 57 10.72 4.28 -7.75
N MET A 58 10.61 4.94 -6.60
CA MET A 58 11.70 5.69 -5.95
C MET A 58 12.86 4.78 -5.58
N LEU A 59 12.59 3.65 -4.89
CA LEU A 59 13.62 2.67 -4.54
C LEU A 59 14.27 2.05 -5.78
N THR A 60 13.47 1.77 -6.82
CA THR A 60 13.97 1.28 -8.11
C THR A 60 14.95 2.25 -8.74
N ALA A 61 14.60 3.54 -8.77
CA ALA A 61 15.45 4.61 -9.31
C ALA A 61 16.73 4.81 -8.48
N TYR A 62 16.63 4.65 -7.15
CA TYR A 62 17.76 4.84 -6.25
C TYR A 62 18.78 3.70 -6.34
N TYR A 63 18.31 2.46 -6.24
CA TYR A 63 19.21 1.29 -6.22
C TYR A 63 19.68 0.84 -7.60
N GLY A 64 18.87 1.05 -8.64
CA GLY A 64 19.06 0.49 -9.98
C GLY A 64 20.40 0.83 -10.63
N LYS A 65 21.18 -0.23 -10.98
CA LYS A 65 22.57 -0.12 -11.42
C LYS A 65 22.77 0.48 -12.82
N GLU A 66 21.81 0.31 -13.73
CA GLU A 66 21.97 0.67 -15.14
C GLU A 66 21.44 2.06 -15.50
N CYS A 67 21.16 2.92 -14.51
CA CYS A 67 20.80 4.30 -14.72
C CYS A 67 21.67 5.23 -13.87
N ASP A 68 21.75 6.50 -14.24
CA ASP A 68 22.36 7.55 -13.40
C ASP A 68 21.22 8.38 -12.80
N SER A 69 21.03 8.25 -11.51
CA SER A 69 19.99 8.97 -10.76
C SER A 69 20.55 10.07 -9.85
N ARG A 70 21.86 10.36 -9.90
CA ARG A 70 22.51 11.33 -9.01
C ARG A 70 21.85 12.70 -9.09
N GLU A 71 21.63 13.21 -10.29
CA GLU A 71 20.98 14.50 -10.50
C GLU A 71 19.53 14.49 -10.01
N LEU A 72 18.80 13.40 -10.28
CA LEU A 72 17.41 13.24 -9.87
C LEU A 72 17.22 13.32 -8.35
N PHE A 73 18.16 12.79 -7.59
CA PHE A 73 18.10 12.81 -6.11
C PHE A 73 18.83 14.00 -5.48
N SER A 74 19.61 14.79 -6.22
CA SER A 74 20.51 15.81 -5.67
C SER A 74 19.82 16.89 -4.83
N GLY A 75 18.56 17.20 -5.12
CA GLY A 75 17.74 18.18 -4.38
C GLY A 75 16.80 17.57 -3.33
N LEU A 76 16.83 16.26 -3.15
CA LEU A 76 15.91 15.56 -2.26
C LEU A 76 16.54 15.26 -0.89
N LYS A 77 15.72 15.03 0.14
CA LYS A 77 16.16 14.85 1.54
C LYS A 77 17.28 13.82 1.67
N ILE A 78 17.16 12.68 0.99
CA ILE A 78 18.15 11.59 1.05
C ILE A 78 19.55 12.00 0.60
N SER A 79 19.69 13.02 -0.26
CA SER A 79 20.99 13.48 -0.73
C SER A 79 21.90 14.03 0.39
N GLN A 80 21.29 14.40 1.52
CA GLN A 80 22.01 14.86 2.72
C GLN A 80 22.52 13.72 3.59
N ASN A 81 22.08 12.49 3.32
CA ASN A 81 22.49 11.32 4.12
C ASN A 81 23.92 10.91 3.79
N ALA A 82 24.72 10.61 4.82
CA ALA A 82 26.15 10.28 4.68
C ALA A 82 26.41 9.04 3.81
N VAL A 83 25.47 8.09 3.79
CA VAL A 83 25.58 6.85 3.01
C VAL A 83 24.91 6.91 1.64
N PHE A 84 24.36 8.08 1.26
CA PHE A 84 23.66 8.27 -0.01
C PHE A 84 24.42 7.71 -1.22
N ALA A 85 25.67 8.14 -1.39
CA ALA A 85 26.50 7.76 -2.53
C ALA A 85 26.94 6.29 -2.50
N GLN A 86 26.91 5.65 -1.31
CA GLN A 86 27.35 4.26 -1.14
C GLN A 86 26.39 3.28 -1.82
N HIS A 87 25.11 3.58 -1.83
CA HIS A 87 24.06 2.69 -2.32
C HIS A 87 23.40 3.16 -3.63
N LEU A 88 23.58 4.45 -3.99
CA LEU A 88 22.99 5.01 -5.20
C LEU A 88 23.49 4.30 -6.45
N ASN A 89 22.57 3.69 -7.19
CA ASN A 89 22.81 2.97 -8.45
C ASN A 89 23.85 1.83 -8.35
N GLN A 90 23.87 1.11 -7.22
CA GLN A 90 24.89 0.07 -6.96
C GLN A 90 24.35 -1.35 -7.14
N TYR A 91 23.04 -1.57 -7.26
CA TYR A 91 22.47 -2.91 -7.23
C TYR A 91 21.75 -3.27 -8.51
N PRO A 92 21.92 -4.48 -9.06
CA PRO A 92 20.96 -5.00 -10.01
C PRO A 92 19.59 -5.05 -9.30
N THR A 93 18.58 -4.44 -9.92
CA THR A 93 17.28 -4.25 -9.29
C THR A 93 16.20 -4.92 -10.11
N ILE A 94 15.44 -5.83 -9.48
CA ILE A 94 14.27 -6.49 -10.05
C ILE A 94 13.03 -5.74 -9.56
N PHE A 95 12.19 -5.28 -10.50
CA PHE A 95 10.90 -4.66 -10.19
C PHE A 95 9.75 -5.44 -10.82
N LEU A 96 8.81 -5.90 -9.99
CA LEU A 96 7.62 -6.65 -10.40
C LEU A 96 6.36 -5.94 -9.90
N ASN A 97 5.44 -5.60 -10.79
CA ASN A 97 4.08 -5.25 -10.41
C ASN A 97 3.19 -6.47 -10.63
N MET A 98 2.77 -7.12 -9.56
CA MET A 98 2.05 -8.38 -9.64
C MET A 98 0.65 -8.24 -10.26
N GLN A 99 0.01 -7.08 -10.12
CA GLN A 99 -1.28 -6.81 -10.77
C GLN A 99 -1.15 -6.80 -12.30
N GLU A 100 -0.02 -6.36 -12.84
CA GLU A 100 0.23 -6.38 -14.28
C GLU A 100 0.31 -7.83 -14.82
N PHE A 101 0.99 -8.72 -14.10
CA PHE A 101 1.07 -10.13 -14.46
C PHE A 101 -0.29 -10.82 -14.33
N LEU A 102 -1.02 -10.52 -13.27
CA LEU A 102 -2.33 -11.09 -12.99
C LEU A 102 -3.35 -10.72 -14.08
N SER A 103 -3.41 -9.46 -14.49
CA SER A 103 -4.34 -8.98 -15.51
C SER A 103 -4.16 -9.64 -16.90
N ARG A 104 -3.00 -10.24 -17.15
CA ARG A 104 -2.63 -10.92 -18.41
C ARG A 104 -2.69 -12.43 -18.33
N SER A 105 -3.19 -13.00 -17.24
CA SER A 105 -3.21 -14.43 -16.97
C SER A 105 -4.59 -14.85 -16.48
N LYS A 106 -4.96 -16.12 -16.68
CA LYS A 106 -6.26 -16.66 -16.27
C LYS A 106 -6.17 -17.48 -14.98
N GLU A 107 -4.99 -18.00 -14.67
CA GLU A 107 -4.72 -18.89 -13.55
C GLU A 107 -3.39 -18.51 -12.90
N ILE A 108 -3.24 -18.81 -11.62
CA ILE A 108 -2.04 -18.41 -10.85
C ILE A 108 -0.77 -19.06 -11.38
N GLY A 109 -0.82 -20.30 -11.83
CA GLY A 109 0.32 -20.98 -12.46
C GLY A 109 0.84 -20.22 -13.69
N GLN A 110 -0.05 -19.65 -14.51
CA GLN A 110 0.32 -18.81 -15.65
C GLN A 110 0.95 -17.49 -15.23
N VAL A 111 0.53 -16.91 -14.09
CA VAL A 111 1.16 -15.71 -13.51
C VAL A 111 2.60 -16.00 -13.16
N ILE A 112 2.82 -17.06 -12.38
CA ILE A 112 4.14 -17.50 -11.92
C ILE A 112 5.05 -17.84 -13.10
N ASP A 113 4.58 -18.64 -14.04
CA ASP A 113 5.33 -19.00 -15.25
C ASP A 113 5.70 -17.79 -16.09
N ARG A 114 4.80 -16.80 -16.16
CA ARG A 114 5.08 -15.56 -16.89
C ARG A 114 6.16 -14.74 -16.20
N VAL A 115 6.11 -14.59 -14.87
CA VAL A 115 7.16 -13.93 -14.09
C VAL A 115 8.50 -14.62 -14.35
N ARG A 116 8.56 -15.96 -14.19
CA ARG A 116 9.79 -16.75 -14.41
C ARG A 116 10.35 -16.52 -15.81
N ARG A 117 9.55 -16.71 -16.86
CA ARG A 117 10.01 -16.55 -18.25
C ARG A 117 10.50 -15.15 -18.58
N MET A 118 9.82 -14.11 -18.10
CA MET A 118 10.22 -12.73 -18.37
C MET A 118 11.52 -12.39 -17.68
N LEU A 119 11.68 -12.75 -16.40
CA LEU A 119 12.91 -12.53 -15.66
C LEU A 119 14.08 -13.33 -16.22
N LEU A 120 13.90 -14.63 -16.48
CA LEU A 120 14.96 -15.48 -17.06
C LEU A 120 15.47 -14.92 -18.39
N ARG A 121 14.55 -14.42 -19.25
CA ARG A 121 14.96 -13.79 -20.51
C ARG A 121 15.86 -12.57 -20.28
N GLU A 122 15.51 -11.69 -19.35
CA GLU A 122 16.29 -10.47 -19.08
C GLU A 122 17.61 -10.79 -18.35
N LEU A 123 17.60 -11.74 -17.40
CA LEU A 123 18.79 -12.21 -16.71
C LEU A 123 19.80 -12.80 -17.67
N LYS A 124 19.40 -13.72 -18.56
CA LYS A 124 20.30 -14.32 -19.55
C LYS A 124 20.88 -13.29 -20.52
N ASN A 125 20.10 -12.28 -20.90
CA ASN A 125 20.60 -11.21 -21.74
C ASN A 125 21.61 -10.30 -21.02
N SER A 126 21.44 -10.08 -19.72
CA SER A 126 22.32 -9.22 -18.91
C SER A 126 23.55 -9.95 -18.39
N TYR A 127 23.48 -11.27 -18.26
CA TYR A 127 24.57 -12.12 -17.76
C TYR A 127 24.87 -13.30 -18.73
N PRO A 128 25.25 -13.03 -19.99
CA PRO A 128 25.40 -14.07 -21.02
C PRO A 128 26.59 -15.01 -20.77
N ASP A 129 27.58 -14.58 -19.98
CA ASP A 129 28.79 -15.33 -19.70
C ASP A 129 28.70 -16.23 -18.46
N VAL A 130 27.54 -16.28 -17.79
CA VAL A 130 27.31 -17.14 -16.63
C VAL A 130 27.02 -18.57 -17.10
N ASP A 131 27.71 -19.53 -16.50
CA ASP A 131 27.43 -20.96 -16.69
C ASP A 131 26.23 -21.35 -15.81
N TYR A 132 25.06 -21.50 -16.42
CA TYR A 132 23.81 -21.84 -15.74
C TYR A 132 23.68 -23.36 -15.60
N PHE A 133 23.47 -23.84 -14.38
CA PHE A 133 23.17 -25.26 -14.11
C PHE A 133 21.82 -25.67 -14.70
N ASP A 134 20.77 -24.89 -14.38
CA ASP A 134 19.46 -24.99 -15.05
C ASP A 134 18.98 -23.59 -15.47
N ASP A 135 19.09 -23.32 -16.75
CA ASP A 135 18.72 -22.05 -17.34
C ASP A 135 17.20 -21.85 -17.47
N THR A 136 16.39 -22.81 -17.04
CA THR A 136 14.93 -22.76 -16.99
C THR A 136 14.40 -22.51 -15.58
N ASP A 137 15.21 -22.69 -14.54
CA ASP A 137 14.87 -22.37 -13.16
C ASP A 137 15.35 -20.97 -12.78
N LEU A 138 14.42 -20.14 -12.31
CA LEU A 138 14.69 -18.74 -11.94
C LEU A 138 15.58 -18.63 -10.71
N VAL A 139 15.34 -19.48 -9.71
CA VAL A 139 16.06 -19.41 -8.43
C VAL A 139 17.49 -19.90 -8.60
N GLU A 140 17.69 -21.01 -9.31
CA GLU A 140 19.01 -21.52 -9.63
C GLU A 140 19.78 -20.55 -10.50
N SER A 141 19.17 -19.98 -11.54
CA SER A 141 19.80 -18.95 -12.38
C SER A 141 20.28 -17.73 -11.58
N LEU A 142 19.52 -17.25 -10.59
CA LEU A 142 19.93 -16.15 -9.72
C LEU A 142 21.06 -16.55 -8.77
N GLN A 143 21.09 -17.80 -8.29
CA GLN A 143 22.19 -18.34 -7.48
C GLN A 143 23.48 -18.43 -8.31
N ASP A 144 23.41 -18.91 -9.56
CA ASP A 144 24.55 -19.00 -10.47
C ASP A 144 25.12 -17.61 -10.81
N ILE A 145 24.23 -16.63 -11.08
CA ILE A 145 24.65 -15.23 -11.27
C ILE A 145 25.38 -14.71 -10.02
N TYR A 146 24.81 -14.94 -8.83
CA TYR A 146 25.47 -14.54 -7.58
C TYR A 146 26.80 -15.26 -7.37
N ALA A 147 26.87 -16.56 -7.66
CA ALA A 147 28.09 -17.33 -7.54
C ALA A 147 29.22 -16.79 -8.44
N ALA A 148 28.86 -16.43 -9.68
CA ALA A 148 29.80 -15.90 -10.67
C ALA A 148 30.21 -14.44 -10.42
N THR A 149 29.26 -13.58 -10.01
CA THR A 149 29.46 -12.12 -9.96
C THR A 149 29.61 -11.54 -8.57
N LYS A 150 29.18 -12.26 -7.52
CA LYS A 150 29.02 -11.80 -6.13
C LYS A 150 28.08 -10.59 -6.00
N GLN A 151 27.23 -10.33 -6.99
CA GLN A 151 26.23 -9.25 -6.95
C GLN A 151 24.93 -9.78 -6.37
N SER A 152 24.43 -9.11 -5.33
CA SER A 152 23.10 -9.36 -4.77
C SER A 152 22.10 -8.37 -5.35
N PHE A 153 20.85 -8.80 -5.44
CA PHE A 153 19.77 -8.06 -6.06
C PHE A 153 18.93 -7.29 -5.04
N VAL A 154 18.49 -6.10 -5.40
CA VAL A 154 17.35 -5.45 -4.77
C VAL A 154 16.09 -5.92 -5.52
N ILE A 155 15.16 -6.54 -4.78
CA ILE A 155 13.93 -7.10 -5.35
C ILE A 155 12.75 -6.33 -4.80
N ILE A 156 12.02 -5.66 -5.70
CA ILE A 156 10.86 -4.81 -5.37
C ILE A 156 9.62 -5.44 -6.00
N ILE A 157 8.62 -5.76 -5.17
CA ILE A 157 7.36 -6.35 -5.62
C ILE A 157 6.21 -5.43 -5.19
N ASP A 158 5.63 -4.73 -6.18
CA ASP A 158 4.46 -3.88 -5.98
C ASP A 158 3.16 -4.70 -6.18
N GLU A 159 2.11 -4.35 -5.41
CA GLU A 159 0.82 -5.06 -5.40
C GLU A 159 0.97 -6.56 -5.10
N TRP A 160 1.87 -6.92 -4.15
CA TRP A 160 2.17 -8.30 -3.81
C TRP A 160 0.92 -9.10 -3.43
N ASP A 161 -0.08 -8.45 -2.86
CA ASP A 161 -1.31 -9.03 -2.32
C ASP A 161 -2.44 -9.16 -3.34
N CYS A 162 -2.23 -8.81 -4.61
CA CYS A 162 -3.29 -8.81 -5.63
C CYS A 162 -3.94 -10.20 -5.80
N VAL A 163 -3.17 -11.28 -5.65
CA VAL A 163 -3.68 -12.65 -5.73
C VAL A 163 -4.74 -12.91 -4.65
N PHE A 164 -4.55 -12.41 -3.43
CA PHE A 164 -5.51 -12.58 -2.34
C PHE A 164 -6.79 -11.79 -2.57
N ARG A 165 -6.69 -10.66 -3.26
CA ARG A 165 -7.85 -9.82 -3.59
C ARG A 165 -8.67 -10.35 -4.76
N GLU A 166 -8.02 -10.95 -5.76
CA GLU A 166 -8.67 -11.46 -6.96
C GLU A 166 -9.10 -12.94 -6.84
N TYR A 167 -8.28 -13.77 -6.21
CA TYR A 167 -8.57 -15.20 -5.99
C TYR A 167 -9.00 -15.45 -4.53
N GLN A 168 -9.97 -14.68 -4.03
CA GLN A 168 -10.39 -14.71 -2.62
C GLN A 168 -10.80 -16.10 -2.15
N GLN A 169 -11.48 -16.88 -2.98
CA GLN A 169 -12.00 -18.21 -2.66
C GLN A 169 -11.05 -19.36 -3.05
N ASP A 170 -9.99 -19.10 -3.79
CA ASP A 170 -9.07 -20.13 -4.29
C ASP A 170 -7.83 -20.24 -3.39
N LYS A 171 -7.98 -21.01 -2.30
CA LYS A 171 -6.87 -21.27 -1.36
C LYS A 171 -5.65 -21.90 -2.03
N LYS A 172 -5.88 -22.79 -3.00
CA LYS A 172 -4.78 -23.45 -3.71
C LYS A 172 -3.95 -22.46 -4.49
N ALA A 173 -4.59 -21.53 -5.21
CA ALA A 173 -3.90 -20.46 -5.94
C ALA A 173 -3.11 -19.55 -4.98
N GLN A 174 -3.69 -19.22 -3.82
CA GLN A 174 -3.00 -18.42 -2.79
C GLN A 174 -1.78 -19.16 -2.21
N GLU A 175 -1.89 -20.44 -1.92
CA GLU A 175 -0.78 -21.26 -1.42
C GLU A 175 0.34 -21.40 -2.46
N GLU A 176 0.01 -21.70 -3.72
CA GLU A 176 0.97 -21.79 -4.81
C GLU A 176 1.75 -20.48 -5.02
N TYR A 177 1.08 -19.34 -4.90
CA TYR A 177 1.70 -18.04 -4.98
C TYR A 177 2.64 -17.75 -3.80
N LEU A 178 2.22 -18.07 -2.56
CA LEU A 178 3.05 -17.92 -1.38
C LEU A 178 4.28 -18.83 -1.43
N ASP A 179 4.13 -20.05 -1.92
CA ASP A 179 5.24 -20.98 -2.11
C ASP A 179 6.24 -20.44 -3.13
N PHE A 180 5.77 -19.86 -4.23
CA PHE A 180 6.62 -19.20 -5.19
C PHE A 180 7.39 -18.03 -4.56
N LEU A 181 6.73 -17.12 -3.83
CA LEU A 181 7.41 -16.01 -3.18
C LEU A 181 8.41 -16.47 -2.11
N ARG A 182 8.06 -17.50 -1.36
CA ARG A 182 8.96 -18.09 -0.36
C ARG A 182 10.21 -18.66 -1.02
N ASP A 183 10.05 -19.46 -2.06
CA ASP A 183 11.18 -20.05 -2.79
C ASP A 183 12.05 -18.97 -3.45
N PHE A 184 11.44 -17.94 -4.00
CA PHE A 184 12.13 -16.84 -4.67
C PHE A 184 12.93 -15.95 -3.71
N LEU A 185 12.45 -15.75 -2.45
CA LEU A 185 13.01 -14.72 -1.57
C LEU A 185 13.68 -15.27 -0.31
N LYS A 186 13.12 -16.33 0.31
CA LYS A 186 13.52 -16.72 1.66
C LYS A 186 14.92 -17.33 1.68
N ASP A 187 15.77 -16.81 2.58
CA ASP A 187 17.13 -17.30 2.85
C ASP A 187 18.05 -17.37 1.61
N LYS A 188 17.78 -16.54 0.59
CA LYS A 188 18.55 -16.52 -0.64
C LYS A 188 19.75 -15.57 -0.52
N VAL A 189 20.92 -16.07 -0.91
CA VAL A 189 22.20 -15.31 -0.88
C VAL A 189 22.21 -14.16 -1.87
N TYR A 190 21.44 -14.26 -2.94
CA TYR A 190 21.33 -13.23 -3.96
C TYR A 190 20.40 -12.07 -3.57
N VAL A 191 19.72 -12.11 -2.43
CA VAL A 191 18.83 -11.02 -1.98
C VAL A 191 19.61 -10.04 -1.12
N ALA A 192 19.83 -8.81 -1.63
CA ALA A 192 20.35 -7.69 -0.86
C ALA A 192 19.25 -7.00 -0.04
N LEU A 193 18.10 -6.77 -0.68
CA LEU A 193 16.89 -6.19 -0.10
C LEU A 193 15.67 -6.77 -0.83
N ALA A 194 14.65 -7.18 -0.11
CA ALA A 194 13.34 -7.48 -0.66
C ALA A 194 12.32 -6.48 -0.10
N TYR A 195 11.72 -5.66 -0.97
CA TYR A 195 10.72 -4.67 -0.60
C TYR A 195 9.38 -5.03 -1.24
N LEU A 196 8.40 -5.38 -0.42
CA LEU A 196 7.04 -5.67 -0.85
C LEU A 196 6.14 -4.49 -0.54
N THR A 197 5.22 -4.16 -1.45
CA THR A 197 4.17 -3.21 -1.17
C THR A 197 2.82 -3.70 -1.67
N GLY A 198 1.79 -3.44 -0.85
CA GLY A 198 0.43 -3.90 -1.08
C GLY A 198 -0.58 -3.21 -0.17
N ILE A 199 -1.79 -3.70 -0.12
CA ILE A 199 -2.86 -3.24 0.76
C ILE A 199 -2.92 -4.12 2.01
N LEU A 200 -2.93 -5.44 1.80
CA LEU A 200 -3.11 -6.41 2.87
C LEU A 200 -1.78 -6.79 3.51
N PRO A 201 -1.73 -6.97 4.84
CA PRO A 201 -0.57 -7.52 5.54
C PRO A 201 -0.29 -8.96 5.09
N ILE A 202 0.91 -9.46 5.38
CA ILE A 202 1.28 -10.83 5.07
C ILE A 202 0.39 -11.81 5.84
N LYS A 203 -0.15 -12.77 5.12
CA LYS A 203 -1.06 -13.74 5.67
C LYS A 203 -0.35 -14.70 6.64
N LYS A 204 -0.89 -14.82 7.85
CA LYS A 204 -0.45 -15.81 8.84
C LYS A 204 -1.17 -17.14 8.59
N TYR A 205 -0.60 -18.01 7.80
CA TYR A 205 -1.13 -19.36 7.60
C TYR A 205 -0.58 -20.35 8.61
N GLY A 206 -1.45 -20.98 9.39
CA GLY A 206 -1.19 -22.16 10.21
C GLY A 206 0.10 -22.10 11.03
N THR A 207 0.75 -23.24 11.21
CA THR A 207 2.04 -23.38 11.91
C THR A 207 3.26 -22.93 11.10
N HIS A 208 3.09 -22.61 9.81
CA HIS A 208 4.18 -22.23 8.90
C HIS A 208 3.76 -21.00 8.08
N SER A 209 4.05 -19.80 8.58
CA SER A 209 3.96 -18.58 7.76
C SER A 209 4.99 -18.63 6.63
N ALA A 210 4.51 -18.64 5.37
CA ALA A 210 5.40 -18.74 4.20
C ALA A 210 6.40 -17.58 4.11
N LEU A 211 6.00 -16.37 4.53
CA LEU A 211 6.76 -15.13 4.42
C LEU A 211 7.09 -14.51 5.79
N ASN A 212 7.34 -15.33 6.80
CA ASN A 212 7.61 -14.88 8.18
C ASN A 212 8.95 -14.14 8.36
N MET A 213 9.76 -14.03 7.31
CA MET A 213 11.01 -13.27 7.32
C MET A 213 10.84 -11.77 7.14
N PHE A 214 9.64 -11.29 6.74
CA PHE A 214 9.41 -9.88 6.51
C PHE A 214 9.10 -9.12 7.79
N ASP A 215 9.76 -7.96 7.95
CA ASP A 215 9.30 -6.91 8.86
C ASP A 215 8.13 -6.19 8.19
N GLU A 216 6.97 -6.21 8.85
CA GLU A 216 5.72 -5.69 8.30
C GLU A 216 5.38 -4.33 8.90
N PHE A 217 5.14 -3.34 8.03
CA PHE A 217 4.73 -1.99 8.37
C PHE A 217 3.33 -1.72 7.82
N THR A 218 2.33 -1.89 8.67
CA THR A 218 0.92 -1.95 8.28
C THR A 218 0.13 -0.70 8.72
N MET A 219 -1.19 -0.70 8.50
CA MET A 219 -2.09 0.33 9.06
C MET A 219 -2.26 0.21 10.57
N LEU A 220 -1.99 -0.95 11.16
CA LEU A 220 -2.05 -1.15 12.61
C LEU A 220 -0.72 -0.88 13.30
N ASP A 221 0.38 -1.17 12.62
CA ASP A 221 1.75 -0.95 13.12
C ASP A 221 2.63 -0.47 11.95
N PRO A 222 2.73 0.84 11.73
CA PRO A 222 3.53 1.42 10.66
C PRO A 222 5.01 1.54 11.02
N GLY A 223 5.39 1.34 12.29
CA GLY A 223 6.75 1.45 12.79
C GLY A 223 7.45 2.75 12.36
N PRO A 224 8.76 2.69 12.04
CA PRO A 224 9.53 3.87 11.61
C PRO A 224 9.15 4.39 10.21
N LEU A 225 8.23 3.71 9.51
CA LEU A 225 7.82 4.10 8.16
C LEU A 225 6.47 4.85 8.13
N ALA A 226 5.97 5.27 9.29
CA ALA A 226 4.68 5.95 9.43
C ALA A 226 4.55 7.19 8.51
N GLU A 227 5.57 8.03 8.48
CA GLU A 227 5.58 9.30 7.74
C GLU A 227 5.86 9.18 6.25
N TYR A 228 6.40 8.03 5.78
CA TYR A 228 6.90 7.93 4.40
C TYR A 228 5.86 7.44 3.39
N VAL A 229 4.74 6.86 3.83
CA VAL A 229 3.68 6.38 2.93
C VAL A 229 2.33 6.96 3.37
N GLY A 230 1.93 8.04 2.73
CA GLY A 230 0.88 8.97 3.11
C GLY A 230 1.44 10.39 3.22
N PHE A 231 0.61 11.41 3.44
CA PHE A 231 1.06 12.76 3.75
C PHE A 231 0.89 13.04 5.25
N THR A 232 1.90 13.65 5.87
CA THR A 232 1.83 14.12 7.26
C THR A 232 1.05 15.44 7.34
N GLU A 233 0.61 15.80 8.54
CA GLU A 233 -0.07 17.08 8.77
C GLU A 233 0.78 18.28 8.32
N GLN A 234 2.08 18.28 8.66
CA GLN A 234 2.98 19.36 8.27
C GLN A 234 3.05 19.54 6.75
N GLU A 235 3.17 18.43 6.00
CA GLU A 235 3.21 18.46 4.54
C GLU A 235 1.91 18.99 3.93
N VAL A 236 0.77 18.63 4.53
CA VAL A 236 -0.55 19.11 4.11
C VAL A 236 -0.71 20.60 4.43
N GLU A 237 -0.25 21.06 5.59
CA GLU A 237 -0.25 22.48 5.97
C GLU A 237 0.57 23.31 4.99
N GLU A 238 1.76 22.85 4.61
CA GLU A 238 2.61 23.52 3.59
C GLU A 238 1.90 23.59 2.23
N LEU A 239 1.21 22.53 1.82
CA LEU A 239 0.40 22.52 0.61
C LEU A 239 -0.80 23.47 0.70
N CYS A 240 -1.51 23.51 1.82
CA CYS A 240 -2.60 24.44 2.06
C CYS A 240 -2.12 25.90 1.91
N GLY A 241 -0.97 26.25 2.49
CA GLY A 241 -0.35 27.56 2.33
C GLY A 241 -0.03 27.90 0.88
N ARG A 242 0.56 26.94 0.13
CA ARG A 242 0.92 27.13 -1.28
C ARG A 242 -0.29 27.30 -2.19
N TYR A 243 -1.35 26.52 -1.97
CA TYR A 243 -2.54 26.48 -2.82
C TYR A 243 -3.69 27.35 -2.32
N GLN A 244 -3.52 28.03 -1.16
CA GLN A 244 -4.51 28.90 -0.52
C GLN A 244 -5.81 28.14 -0.22
N MET A 245 -5.69 26.92 0.35
CA MET A 245 -6.79 26.10 0.79
C MET A 245 -6.91 26.16 2.33
N ASP A 246 -8.12 26.03 2.84
CA ASP A 246 -8.35 26.01 4.29
C ASP A 246 -7.94 24.65 4.88
N LEU A 247 -6.97 24.69 5.80
CA LEU A 247 -6.47 23.48 6.48
C LEU A 247 -7.58 22.77 7.26
N ALA A 248 -8.47 23.50 7.93
CA ALA A 248 -9.56 22.91 8.72
C ALA A 248 -10.53 22.12 7.83
N GLU A 249 -10.82 22.65 6.64
CA GLU A 249 -11.66 21.97 5.66
C GLU A 249 -10.95 20.72 5.08
N ILE A 250 -9.67 20.83 4.75
CA ILE A 250 -8.85 19.68 4.30
C ILE A 250 -8.77 18.59 5.37
N LYS A 251 -8.60 18.96 6.65
CA LYS A 251 -8.62 18.00 7.78
C LYS A 251 -9.96 17.28 7.85
N ASN A 252 -11.05 18.00 7.84
CA ASN A 252 -12.39 17.40 7.93
C ASN A 252 -12.64 16.37 6.81
N TRP A 253 -12.10 16.62 5.62
CA TRP A 253 -12.36 15.78 4.46
C TRP A 253 -11.39 14.63 4.25
N TYR A 254 -10.11 14.75 4.68
CA TYR A 254 -9.07 13.80 4.24
C TYR A 254 -8.16 13.30 5.36
N ASP A 255 -8.28 13.80 6.59
CA ASP A 255 -7.56 13.31 7.76
C ASP A 255 -8.22 12.05 8.34
N GLY A 256 -7.72 11.57 9.49
CA GLY A 256 -8.36 10.53 10.31
C GLY A 256 -7.62 9.22 10.35
N TYR A 257 -6.41 9.15 9.79
CA TYR A 257 -5.49 8.05 10.02
C TYR A 257 -4.38 8.53 10.95
N SER A 258 -4.26 7.92 12.12
CA SER A 258 -3.24 8.28 13.11
C SER A 258 -2.33 7.09 13.40
N PHE A 259 -1.05 7.38 13.55
CA PHE A 259 -0.03 6.40 13.87
C PHE A 259 0.77 6.84 15.09
N PRO A 260 1.43 5.92 15.84
CA PRO A 260 2.35 6.29 16.90
C PRO A 260 3.43 7.26 16.37
N GLY A 261 3.52 8.46 16.97
CA GLY A 261 4.42 9.51 16.53
C GLY A 261 3.91 10.44 15.43
N GLU A 262 2.89 10.03 14.67
CA GLU A 262 2.23 10.83 13.63
C GLU A 262 0.73 10.91 13.88
N SER A 263 0.27 12.06 14.38
CA SER A 263 -1.13 12.24 14.80
C SER A 263 -2.13 12.28 13.64
N SER A 264 -1.67 12.64 12.44
CA SER A 264 -2.50 12.82 11.25
C SER A 264 -1.77 12.38 9.99
N VAL A 265 -2.34 11.40 9.29
CA VAL A 265 -1.86 10.94 7.99
C VAL A 265 -3.01 10.99 6.99
N TYR A 266 -2.75 11.58 5.84
CA TYR A 266 -3.74 11.86 4.80
C TYR A 266 -3.51 11.00 3.55
N SER A 267 -4.60 10.74 2.81
CA SER A 267 -4.51 10.17 1.47
C SER A 267 -3.86 11.16 0.49
N PRO A 268 -2.65 10.89 -0.04
CA PRO A 268 -1.98 11.81 -0.96
C PRO A 268 -2.82 12.19 -2.17
N ARG A 269 -3.54 11.21 -2.75
CA ARG A 269 -4.33 11.48 -3.96
C ARG A 269 -5.48 12.44 -3.71
N SER A 270 -6.18 12.29 -2.60
CA SER A 270 -7.31 13.15 -2.26
C SER A 270 -6.82 14.58 -2.02
N VAL A 271 -5.75 14.74 -1.24
CA VAL A 271 -5.12 16.04 -0.99
C VAL A 271 -4.61 16.67 -2.29
N VAL A 272 -3.84 15.93 -3.11
CA VAL A 272 -3.30 16.45 -4.38
C VAL A 272 -4.43 16.90 -5.32
N ASN A 273 -5.51 16.13 -5.44
CA ASN A 273 -6.63 16.52 -6.30
C ASN A 273 -7.36 17.74 -5.76
N ALA A 274 -7.59 17.83 -4.44
CA ALA A 274 -8.19 19.01 -3.81
C ALA A 274 -7.37 20.26 -4.09
N MET A 275 -6.04 20.19 -3.93
CA MET A 275 -5.12 21.30 -4.20
C MET A 275 -5.14 21.72 -5.67
N ARG A 276 -4.94 20.77 -6.60
CA ARG A 276 -4.87 21.02 -8.05
C ARG A 276 -6.17 21.60 -8.61
N PHE A 277 -7.30 21.09 -8.17
CA PHE A 277 -8.61 21.53 -8.64
C PHE A 277 -9.17 22.68 -7.81
N ARG A 278 -8.52 23.06 -6.70
CA ARG A 278 -9.00 24.05 -5.73
C ARG A 278 -10.43 23.78 -5.32
N LYS A 279 -10.74 22.51 -5.07
CA LYS A 279 -12.09 22.05 -4.78
C LYS A 279 -12.05 20.89 -3.81
N ILE A 280 -12.79 21.00 -2.75
CA ILE A 280 -13.09 19.89 -1.85
C ILE A 280 -14.10 18.97 -2.51
N GLY A 281 -13.90 17.67 -2.38
CA GLY A 281 -14.80 16.67 -2.95
C GLY A 281 -14.33 15.26 -2.68
N ASN A 282 -15.17 14.28 -3.03
CA ASN A 282 -14.84 12.88 -2.93
C ASN A 282 -13.94 12.45 -4.12
N TYR A 283 -12.69 12.16 -3.83
CA TYR A 283 -11.69 11.64 -4.78
C TYR A 283 -11.39 10.16 -4.53
N TRP A 284 -11.94 9.56 -3.47
CA TRP A 284 -11.82 8.15 -3.13
C TRP A 284 -12.64 7.26 -4.08
N ASN A 285 -13.84 7.71 -4.42
CA ASN A 285 -14.92 7.01 -5.12
C ASN A 285 -14.62 6.56 -6.58
N GLN A 286 -13.48 6.89 -7.15
CA GLN A 286 -13.17 6.53 -8.55
C GLN A 286 -12.58 5.12 -8.71
N THR A 287 -12.88 4.16 -7.83
CA THR A 287 -12.27 2.82 -7.84
C THR A 287 -13.26 1.70 -7.49
N GLU A 288 -12.90 0.47 -7.88
CA GLU A 288 -13.55 -0.81 -7.61
C GLU A 288 -13.82 -1.12 -6.12
N THR A 289 -13.37 -0.27 -5.22
CA THR A 289 -13.45 -0.45 -3.76
C THR A 289 -14.86 -0.29 -3.20
N PHE A 290 -15.77 0.42 -3.87
CA PHE A 290 -17.15 0.60 -3.42
C PHE A 290 -17.91 -0.74 -3.35
N GLU A 291 -17.80 -1.57 -4.38
CA GLU A 291 -18.43 -2.90 -4.41
C GLU A 291 -17.90 -3.80 -3.29
N ALA A 292 -16.60 -3.68 -2.98
CA ALA A 292 -15.99 -4.41 -1.88
C ALA A 292 -16.56 -3.99 -0.52
N LEU A 293 -16.65 -2.67 -0.25
CA LEU A 293 -17.24 -2.15 0.98
C LEU A 293 -18.68 -2.64 1.17
N GLN A 294 -19.49 -2.52 0.11
CA GLN A 294 -20.87 -2.98 0.11
C GLN A 294 -20.96 -4.47 0.43
N TRP A 295 -20.13 -5.30 -0.21
CA TRP A 295 -20.11 -6.73 0.03
C TRP A 295 -19.77 -7.07 1.50
N TYR A 296 -18.78 -6.42 2.11
CA TYR A 296 -18.42 -6.65 3.52
C TYR A 296 -19.53 -6.23 4.47
N ILE A 297 -20.18 -5.09 4.23
CA ILE A 297 -21.31 -4.62 5.05
C ILE A 297 -22.50 -5.58 4.91
N ASP A 298 -22.77 -6.10 3.73
CA ASP A 298 -23.90 -7.02 3.48
C ASP A 298 -23.71 -8.41 4.11
N LEU A 299 -22.45 -8.83 4.40
CA LEU A 299 -22.18 -10.05 5.16
C LEU A 299 -22.81 -10.01 6.57
N ASN A 300 -22.93 -8.81 7.15
CA ASN A 300 -23.58 -8.54 8.44
C ASN A 300 -23.21 -9.53 9.56
N PHE A 301 -21.90 -9.77 9.75
CA PHE A 301 -21.43 -10.59 10.88
C PHE A 301 -21.78 -9.93 12.21
N ASP A 302 -22.37 -10.69 13.13
CA ASP A 302 -22.58 -10.37 14.55
C ASP A 302 -23.10 -8.96 14.88
N GLY A 303 -23.77 -8.28 13.94
CA GLY A 303 -24.30 -6.93 14.16
C GLY A 303 -23.52 -5.82 13.48
N LEU A 304 -22.56 -6.14 12.61
CA LEU A 304 -21.73 -5.18 11.87
C LEU A 304 -22.53 -3.99 11.26
N ARG A 305 -23.78 -4.22 10.85
CA ARG A 305 -24.65 -3.13 10.33
C ARG A 305 -24.96 -2.08 11.38
N ASP A 306 -25.26 -2.50 12.60
CA ASP A 306 -25.57 -1.60 13.70
C ASP A 306 -24.33 -0.79 14.07
N ASP A 307 -23.15 -1.40 14.04
CA ASP A 307 -21.89 -0.74 14.32
C ASP A 307 -21.49 0.25 13.22
N VAL A 308 -21.71 -0.09 11.96
CA VAL A 308 -21.54 0.86 10.85
C VAL A 308 -22.45 2.07 11.03
N LEU A 309 -23.73 1.88 11.40
CA LEU A 309 -24.65 3.00 11.65
C LEU A 309 -24.22 3.86 12.84
N GLN A 310 -23.72 3.22 13.92
CA GLN A 310 -23.19 3.96 15.06
C GLN A 310 -21.94 4.76 14.66
N MET A 311 -21.03 4.20 13.85
CA MET A 311 -19.87 4.93 13.33
C MET A 311 -20.28 6.07 12.40
N MET A 312 -21.29 5.89 11.55
CA MET A 312 -21.87 6.97 10.73
C MET A 312 -22.47 8.10 11.57
N ALA A 313 -22.96 7.79 12.77
CA ALA A 313 -23.42 8.76 13.77
C ALA A 313 -22.26 9.35 14.61
N GLY A 314 -20.99 9.10 14.24
CA GLY A 314 -19.82 9.65 14.91
C GLY A 314 -19.35 8.91 16.16
N LYS A 315 -19.88 7.70 16.44
CA LYS A 315 -19.40 6.89 17.57
C LYS A 315 -18.15 6.10 17.17
N LYS A 316 -17.34 5.74 18.16
CA LYS A 316 -16.23 4.81 18.03
C LYS A 316 -16.66 3.42 18.54
N ILE A 317 -16.27 2.37 17.84
CA ILE A 317 -16.63 0.98 18.14
C ILE A 317 -15.38 0.22 18.61
N PRO A 318 -15.44 -0.57 19.69
CA PRO A 318 -14.30 -1.38 20.11
C PRO A 318 -14.02 -2.48 19.08
N VAL A 319 -12.74 -2.82 18.88
CA VAL A 319 -12.29 -3.86 17.95
C VAL A 319 -11.14 -4.67 18.53
N ASN A 320 -11.15 -5.98 18.32
CA ASN A 320 -10.05 -6.87 18.60
C ASN A 320 -9.30 -7.25 17.31
N THR A 321 -8.24 -6.49 16.99
CA THR A 321 -7.43 -6.73 15.78
C THR A 321 -6.55 -7.98 15.85
N GLY A 322 -6.42 -8.60 17.02
CA GLY A 322 -5.53 -9.77 17.24
C GLY A 322 -6.06 -11.08 16.66
N SER A 323 -7.36 -11.19 16.37
CA SER A 323 -7.98 -12.37 15.76
C SER A 323 -7.81 -12.44 14.24
N PHE A 324 -7.52 -11.31 13.61
CA PHE A 324 -7.41 -11.22 12.16
C PHE A 324 -6.20 -11.96 11.60
N THR A 325 -6.47 -12.98 10.81
CA THR A 325 -5.43 -13.84 10.20
C THR A 325 -5.11 -13.47 8.77
N ASN A 326 -5.73 -12.40 8.24
CA ASN A 326 -5.67 -11.99 6.85
C ASN A 326 -6.14 -13.10 5.87
N ASP A 327 -7.11 -13.90 6.31
CA ASP A 327 -7.78 -14.89 5.46
C ASP A 327 -9.09 -14.32 4.94
N MET A 328 -9.10 -13.89 3.69
CA MET A 328 -10.29 -13.35 3.02
C MET A 328 -11.41 -14.38 2.83
N THR A 329 -11.11 -15.67 3.07
CA THR A 329 -12.07 -16.77 2.90
C THR A 329 -12.75 -17.19 4.20
N THR A 330 -12.23 -16.76 5.36
CA THR A 330 -12.69 -17.24 6.67
C THR A 330 -12.83 -16.10 7.66
N PHE A 331 -13.66 -15.10 7.34
CA PHE A 331 -14.14 -14.18 8.36
C PHE A 331 -14.99 -14.97 9.35
N ARG A 332 -14.64 -14.90 10.62
CA ARG A 332 -15.32 -15.63 11.71
C ARG A 332 -16.13 -14.70 12.60
N THR A 333 -15.68 -13.45 12.69
CA THR A 333 -16.22 -12.46 13.60
C THR A 333 -16.34 -11.10 12.90
N GLU A 334 -17.14 -10.22 13.48
CA GLU A 334 -17.18 -8.81 13.12
C GLU A 334 -15.80 -8.15 13.18
N ASP A 335 -15.02 -8.47 14.22
CA ASP A 335 -13.65 -7.95 14.40
C ASP A 335 -12.73 -8.21 13.18
N ASP A 336 -12.89 -9.36 12.52
CA ASP A 336 -12.12 -9.69 11.32
C ASP A 336 -12.46 -8.74 10.17
N VAL A 337 -13.76 -8.43 9.99
CA VAL A 337 -14.21 -7.50 8.95
C VAL A 337 -13.80 -6.07 9.28
N LEU A 338 -13.97 -5.63 10.52
CA LEU A 338 -13.55 -4.30 10.97
C LEU A 338 -12.03 -4.12 10.78
N THR A 339 -11.23 -5.13 11.12
CA THR A 339 -9.77 -5.09 10.93
C THR A 339 -9.39 -5.01 9.45
N LEU A 340 -10.07 -5.78 8.59
CA LEU A 340 -9.87 -5.66 7.15
C LEU A 340 -10.19 -4.24 6.65
N LEU A 341 -11.30 -3.64 7.10
CA LEU A 341 -11.69 -2.29 6.71
C LEU A 341 -10.67 -1.22 7.14
N ILE A 342 -9.92 -1.45 8.24
CA ILE A 342 -8.76 -0.61 8.60
C ILE A 342 -7.67 -0.70 7.52
N HIS A 343 -7.28 -1.91 7.12
CA HIS A 343 -6.25 -2.12 6.10
C HIS A 343 -6.66 -1.57 4.72
N LEU A 344 -7.95 -1.64 4.39
CA LEU A 344 -8.50 -1.07 3.17
C LEU A 344 -8.63 0.47 3.22
N GLY A 345 -8.53 1.07 4.41
CA GLY A 345 -8.64 2.52 4.63
C GLY A 345 -10.07 3.04 4.78
N TYR A 346 -11.04 2.16 4.98
CA TYR A 346 -12.41 2.56 5.28
C TYR A 346 -12.64 2.91 6.75
N LEU A 347 -11.75 2.47 7.64
CA LEU A 347 -11.80 2.79 9.06
C LEU A 347 -10.46 3.37 9.53
N GLY A 348 -10.55 4.38 10.40
CA GLY A 348 -9.46 4.80 11.26
C GLY A 348 -9.37 3.90 12.48
N TYR A 349 -8.17 3.77 13.06
CA TYR A 349 -7.91 2.95 14.24
C TYR A 349 -7.21 3.76 15.33
N GLU A 350 -7.72 3.66 16.53
CA GLU A 350 -7.14 4.26 17.74
C GLU A 350 -6.52 3.16 18.60
N GLU A 351 -5.20 3.05 18.55
CA GLU A 351 -4.47 1.94 19.19
C GLU A 351 -4.65 1.90 20.71
N GLN A 352 -4.61 3.06 21.39
CA GLN A 352 -4.65 3.16 22.85
C GLN A 352 -5.93 2.55 23.45
N ASN A 353 -7.07 2.82 22.81
CA ASN A 353 -8.37 2.38 23.29
C ASN A 353 -8.93 1.19 22.46
N LYS A 354 -8.23 0.78 21.42
CA LYS A 354 -8.67 -0.26 20.47
C LYS A 354 -10.05 0.03 19.88
N TYR A 355 -10.24 1.25 19.39
CA TYR A 355 -11.47 1.67 18.73
C TYR A 355 -11.26 1.87 17.24
N VAL A 356 -12.32 1.58 16.47
CA VAL A 356 -12.46 1.96 15.07
C VAL A 356 -13.51 3.03 14.90
N PHE A 357 -13.36 3.83 13.85
CA PHE A 357 -14.28 4.91 13.49
C PHE A 357 -14.17 5.25 12.01
N ILE A 358 -15.16 5.91 11.43
CA ILE A 358 -15.07 6.45 10.07
C ILE A 358 -14.13 7.67 10.09
N PRO A 359 -13.03 7.66 9.31
CA PRO A 359 -11.93 8.58 9.52
C PRO A 359 -12.25 10.04 9.14
N ASN A 360 -13.06 10.26 8.09
CA ASN A 360 -13.28 11.58 7.53
C ASN A 360 -14.55 11.67 6.67
N ALA A 361 -14.88 12.88 6.23
CA ALA A 361 -16.08 13.15 5.44
C ALA A 361 -16.05 12.46 4.06
N GLU A 362 -14.87 12.29 3.45
CA GLU A 362 -14.72 11.58 2.17
C GLU A 362 -15.17 10.13 2.30
N VAL A 363 -14.63 9.40 3.29
CA VAL A 363 -14.98 8.00 3.55
C VAL A 363 -16.42 7.88 4.08
N GLN A 364 -16.89 8.84 4.88
CA GLN A 364 -18.29 8.87 5.33
C GLN A 364 -19.27 8.95 4.16
N SER A 365 -18.92 9.67 3.09
CA SER A 365 -19.75 9.72 1.88
C SER A 365 -19.82 8.38 1.14
N GLU A 366 -18.76 7.54 1.24
CA GLU A 366 -18.76 6.17 0.70
C GLU A 366 -19.74 5.27 1.47
N TYR A 367 -19.67 5.32 2.81
CA TYR A 367 -20.63 4.57 3.64
C TYR A 367 -22.08 5.00 3.38
N ALA A 368 -22.35 6.30 3.27
CA ALA A 368 -23.68 6.81 2.94
C ALA A 368 -24.18 6.28 1.59
N SER A 369 -23.29 6.22 0.60
CA SER A 369 -23.60 5.68 -0.73
C SER A 369 -23.86 4.17 -0.67
N ALA A 370 -23.03 3.41 0.05
CA ALA A 370 -23.16 1.97 0.22
C ALA A 370 -24.49 1.59 0.91
N VAL A 371 -24.82 2.27 1.99
CA VAL A 371 -26.08 2.07 2.73
C VAL A 371 -27.31 2.42 1.87
N THR A 372 -27.18 3.39 0.97
CA THR A 372 -28.28 3.79 0.08
C THR A 372 -28.58 2.76 -1.01
N VAL A 373 -27.55 2.10 -1.52
CA VAL A 373 -27.63 1.07 -2.58
C VAL A 373 -28.05 -0.28 -1.99
N SER A 374 -27.54 -0.66 -0.83
CA SER A 374 -28.01 -1.82 -0.08
C SER A 374 -29.45 -1.57 0.35
N GLN A 375 -30.35 -2.55 0.23
CA GLN A 375 -31.80 -2.43 0.49
C GLN A 375 -32.17 -2.08 1.97
N TRP A 376 -31.46 -1.15 2.58
CA TRP A 376 -31.71 -0.61 3.93
C TRP A 376 -32.74 0.53 3.90
N GLY A 377 -33.83 0.32 3.12
CA GLY A 377 -34.77 1.37 2.70
C GLY A 377 -35.33 2.27 3.81
N ASP A 378 -35.55 1.76 5.03
CA ASP A 378 -36.06 2.56 6.13
C ASP A 378 -34.97 3.40 6.83
N ILE A 379 -33.74 2.87 6.88
CA ILE A 379 -32.59 3.57 7.46
C ILE A 379 -32.07 4.64 6.51
N SER A 380 -32.05 4.36 5.20
CA SER A 380 -31.72 5.35 4.17
C SER A 380 -32.67 6.56 4.19
N LYS A 381 -33.94 6.35 4.46
CA LYS A 381 -34.91 7.44 4.66
C LYS A 381 -34.64 8.25 5.93
N ALA A 382 -34.27 7.59 7.03
CA ALA A 382 -33.94 8.26 8.28
C ALA A 382 -32.66 9.09 8.18
N LEU A 383 -31.64 8.60 7.49
CA LEU A 383 -30.39 9.31 7.23
C LEU A 383 -30.60 10.53 6.31
N LYS A 384 -31.38 10.39 5.24
CA LYS A 384 -31.77 11.54 4.39
C LYS A 384 -32.51 12.60 5.20
N ASN A 385 -33.48 12.20 6.00
CA ASN A 385 -34.25 13.14 6.83
C ASN A 385 -33.37 13.81 7.90
N SER A 386 -32.35 13.13 8.45
CA SER A 386 -31.43 13.73 9.41
C SER A 386 -30.43 14.69 8.76
N ALA A 387 -29.95 14.40 7.55
CA ALA A 387 -29.10 15.30 6.77
C ALA A 387 -29.86 16.57 6.36
N ASP A 388 -31.11 16.43 5.93
CA ASP A 388 -31.99 17.56 5.59
C ASP A 388 -32.34 18.42 6.84
N LEU A 389 -32.49 17.77 8.01
CA LEU A 389 -32.67 18.46 9.30
C LEU A 389 -31.42 19.22 9.73
N LEU A 390 -30.22 18.63 9.59
CA LEU A 390 -28.94 19.29 9.87
C LEU A 390 -28.70 20.49 8.95
N LEU A 391 -28.98 20.36 7.65
CA LEU A 391 -28.91 21.47 6.69
C LEU A 391 -29.91 22.59 7.02
N SER A 392 -31.12 22.25 7.45
CA SER A 392 -32.11 23.23 7.87
C SER A 392 -31.74 23.97 9.16
N LEU A 393 -31.05 23.28 10.10
CA LEU A 393 -30.54 23.87 11.33
C LEU A 393 -29.34 24.81 11.09
N ILE A 394 -28.49 24.49 10.14
CA ILE A 394 -27.35 25.35 9.73
C ILE A 394 -27.88 26.64 9.09
N HIS A 395 -28.91 26.56 8.25
CA HIS A 395 -29.53 27.75 7.65
C HIS A 395 -30.33 28.64 8.65
N ILE A 396 -30.75 28.09 9.78
CA ILE A 396 -31.43 28.86 10.83
C ILE A 396 -30.41 29.57 11.76
N SER A 397 -29.16 29.16 11.79
CA SER A 397 -28.12 29.72 12.66
C SER A 397 -27.23 30.80 12.02
N GLU A 398 -27.47 31.20 10.76
CA GLU A 398 -26.83 32.39 10.20
C GLU A 398 -27.55 33.65 10.70
N PRO A 399 -26.92 34.54 11.47
CA PRO A 399 -27.49 35.80 11.85
C PRO A 399 -27.52 36.72 10.62
N THR A 400 -28.70 37.21 10.31
CA THR A 400 -28.95 38.32 9.36
C THR A 400 -28.16 39.58 9.73
#